data_18e345b2abd33540c29f4b590b2a43e8
#
_entry.id   18e345b2abd33540c29f4b590b2a43e8
#
_cell.length_a   1.000
_cell.length_b   1.000
_cell.length_c   1.000
_cell.angle_alpha   90.00
_cell.angle_beta   90.00
_cell.angle_gamma   90.00
#
_symmetry.space_group_name_H-M   'P 1'
#
loop_
_entity.id
_entity.type
_entity.pdbx_description
1 polymer ?
#
loop_
_entity_poly.entity_id
_entity_poly.type
_entity_poly.pdbx_seq_one_letter_code
_entity_poly.pdbx_strand_id
1 'polypeptide(L)'
;MMGLARFGLKKMENLEFWKLFGSGTGEGFTPIPNFSVYGLLCVWESETAARKALLNEELFKKYMSRASHTSAIFMSPVSSRGYWSGAQPFIAKKDTPKDFVAVLTRATVRWSKLKSFWKEAPGISNRIGTDKNVMFKIGLGEVPIRQQLTFSIWKNLSHMEKFAHQTGSHRD
;
A
#
# COMPACT_ATOMS: atom_id res chain seq x y z
N MET A 1 -3.44 -10.59 16.37
CA MET A 1 -4.72 -10.29 15.68
C MET A 1 -4.62 -10.44 14.16
N MET A 2 -3.63 -9.84 13.51
CA MET A 2 -3.43 -9.95 12.04
C MET A 2 -3.24 -11.38 11.52
N GLY A 3 -2.55 -12.27 12.26
CA GLY A 3 -2.37 -13.65 11.83
C GLY A 3 -3.68 -14.45 11.66
N LEU A 4 -4.67 -14.18 12.50
CA LEU A 4 -5.99 -14.83 12.44
C LEU A 4 -6.87 -14.30 11.30
N ALA A 5 -6.61 -13.11 10.81
CA ALA A 5 -7.33 -12.54 9.68
C ALA A 5 -7.23 -13.38 8.41
N ARG A 6 -6.13 -14.09 8.24
CA ARG A 6 -5.89 -14.96 7.07
C ARG A 6 -6.99 -16.01 6.87
N PHE A 7 -7.53 -16.53 7.96
CA PHE A 7 -8.60 -17.54 7.90
C PHE A 7 -9.94 -16.94 7.44
N GLY A 8 -10.26 -15.72 7.89
CA GLY A 8 -11.45 -14.99 7.44
C GLY A 8 -11.33 -14.57 5.97
N LEU A 9 -10.21 -13.94 5.61
CA LEU A 9 -9.98 -13.44 4.26
C LEU A 9 -10.04 -14.56 3.19
N LYS A 10 -9.52 -15.74 3.49
CA LYS A 10 -9.57 -16.89 2.56
C LYS A 10 -10.98 -17.39 2.25
N LYS A 11 -11.96 -17.08 3.10
CA LYS A 11 -13.34 -17.53 2.97
C LYS A 11 -14.28 -16.46 2.41
N MET A 12 -13.79 -15.24 2.19
CA MET A 12 -14.61 -14.15 1.69
C MET A 12 -14.95 -14.35 0.23
N GLU A 13 -16.21 -14.31 -0.09
CA GLU A 13 -16.72 -14.36 -1.46
C GLU A 13 -16.32 -13.10 -2.24
N ASN A 14 -16.01 -13.26 -3.52
CA ASN A 14 -15.62 -12.18 -4.44
C ASN A 14 -14.34 -11.44 -4.06
N LEU A 15 -13.53 -11.98 -3.11
CA LEU A 15 -12.22 -11.49 -2.76
C LEU A 15 -11.17 -12.28 -3.56
N GLU A 16 -10.60 -11.63 -4.58
CA GLU A 16 -9.66 -12.26 -5.51
C GLU A 16 -8.23 -12.30 -4.99
N PHE A 17 -7.83 -11.25 -4.27
CA PHE A 17 -6.47 -11.15 -3.73
C PHE A 17 -6.46 -10.30 -2.45
N TRP A 18 -5.55 -10.62 -1.53
CA TRP A 18 -5.38 -9.84 -0.32
C TRP A 18 -3.95 -9.91 0.22
N LYS A 19 -3.55 -8.87 0.93
CA LYS A 19 -2.29 -8.77 1.64
C LYS A 19 -2.46 -8.03 2.96
N LEU A 20 -1.76 -8.53 3.98
CA LEU A 20 -1.70 -7.95 5.31
C LEU A 20 -0.34 -7.28 5.51
N PHE A 21 -0.33 -6.11 6.10
CA PHE A 21 0.86 -5.32 6.34
C PHE A 21 0.95 -4.85 7.79
N GLY A 22 2.17 -4.86 8.31
CA GLY A 22 2.54 -4.01 9.42
C GLY A 22 3.12 -2.68 8.93
N SER A 23 3.41 -1.77 9.86
CA SER A 23 4.10 -0.52 9.56
C SER A 23 5.33 -0.35 10.44
N GLY A 24 6.25 0.50 10.02
CA GLY A 24 7.32 1.01 10.87
C GLY A 24 6.87 2.18 11.73
N THR A 25 7.71 2.65 12.64
CA THR A 25 7.47 3.86 13.43
C THR A 25 7.42 5.11 12.53
N GLY A 26 6.80 6.18 13.03
CA GLY A 26 6.53 7.40 12.26
C GLY A 26 5.56 7.10 11.13
N GLU A 27 5.90 7.52 9.91
CA GLU A 27 5.11 7.27 8.70
C GLU A 27 5.38 5.88 8.05
N GLY A 28 6.01 4.96 8.80
CA GLY A 28 6.27 3.59 8.36
C GLY A 28 7.59 3.36 7.62
N PHE A 29 8.42 4.38 7.46
CA PHE A 29 9.70 4.30 6.73
C PHE A 29 10.90 4.00 7.64
N THR A 30 10.70 3.19 8.67
CA THR A 30 11.74 2.73 9.59
C THR A 30 11.68 1.21 9.75
N PRO A 31 12.80 0.55 10.10
CA PRO A 31 12.81 -0.88 10.39
C PRO A 31 12.20 -1.23 11.76
N ILE A 32 11.91 -0.23 12.60
CA ILE A 32 11.34 -0.42 13.94
C ILE A 32 9.83 -0.63 13.82
N PRO A 33 9.28 -1.78 14.25
CA PRO A 33 7.84 -2.06 14.09
C PRO A 33 6.96 -1.10 14.90
N ASN A 34 5.86 -0.68 14.28
CA ASN A 34 4.76 0.00 14.96
C ASN A 34 3.56 -0.95 15.06
N PHE A 35 3.34 -1.50 16.23
CA PHE A 35 2.26 -2.46 16.48
C PHE A 35 0.86 -1.83 16.58
N SER A 36 0.76 -0.53 16.46
CA SER A 36 -0.52 0.21 16.45
C SER A 36 -1.03 0.52 15.04
N VAL A 37 -0.22 0.33 14.01
CA VAL A 37 -0.57 0.65 12.62
C VAL A 37 -0.50 -0.58 11.74
N TYR A 38 -1.61 -0.88 11.08
CA TYR A 38 -1.74 -2.00 10.16
C TYR A 38 -2.41 -1.58 8.87
N GLY A 39 -2.01 -2.23 7.77
CA GLY A 39 -2.63 -2.09 6.47
C GLY A 39 -3.21 -3.41 5.97
N LEU A 40 -4.29 -3.33 5.22
CA LEU A 40 -4.88 -4.44 4.51
C LEU A 40 -5.20 -4.00 3.09
N LEU A 41 -4.67 -4.70 2.11
CA LEU A 41 -5.02 -4.55 0.70
C LEU A 41 -5.94 -5.72 0.32
N CYS A 42 -7.06 -5.38 -0.30
CA CYS A 42 -8.01 -6.34 -0.87
C CYS A 42 -8.28 -5.98 -2.32
N VAL A 43 -8.29 -6.97 -3.20
CA VAL A 43 -8.75 -6.84 -4.58
C VAL A 43 -10.04 -7.64 -4.71
N TRP A 44 -11.08 -6.98 -5.17
CA TRP A 44 -12.43 -7.51 -5.24
C TRP A 44 -12.89 -7.57 -6.70
N GLU A 45 -13.78 -8.50 -6.99
CA GLU A 45 -14.41 -8.61 -8.29
C GLU A 45 -15.12 -7.31 -8.72
N SER A 46 -15.70 -6.59 -7.74
CA SER A 46 -16.38 -5.33 -7.99
C SER A 46 -16.32 -4.39 -6.78
N GLU A 47 -16.51 -3.08 -7.02
CA GLU A 47 -16.63 -2.08 -5.95
C GLU A 47 -17.83 -2.37 -5.04
N THR A 48 -18.95 -2.85 -5.60
CA THR A 48 -20.13 -3.23 -4.84
C THR A 48 -19.82 -4.36 -3.85
N ALA A 49 -19.09 -5.40 -4.30
CA ALA A 49 -18.63 -6.48 -3.44
C ALA A 49 -17.72 -5.97 -2.32
N ALA A 50 -16.77 -5.09 -2.64
CA ALA A 50 -15.87 -4.48 -1.67
C ALA A 50 -16.63 -3.68 -0.58
N ARG A 51 -17.59 -2.85 -1.00
CA ARG A 51 -18.40 -2.04 -0.07
C ARG A 51 -19.29 -2.91 0.82
N LYS A 52 -19.94 -3.92 0.22
CA LYS A 52 -20.76 -4.89 0.96
C LYS A 52 -19.93 -5.63 2.01
N ALA A 53 -18.75 -6.11 1.65
CA ALA A 53 -17.86 -6.80 2.57
C ALA A 53 -17.41 -5.89 3.72
N LEU A 54 -16.97 -4.66 3.43
CA LEU A 54 -16.53 -3.71 4.45
C LEU A 54 -17.61 -3.46 5.52
N LEU A 55 -18.87 -3.42 5.13
CA LEU A 55 -20.00 -3.16 6.03
C LEU A 55 -20.48 -4.41 6.78
N ASN A 56 -20.42 -5.58 6.16
CA ASN A 56 -21.12 -6.77 6.66
C ASN A 56 -20.19 -7.83 7.25
N GLU A 57 -18.93 -7.92 6.76
CA GLU A 57 -18.02 -8.97 7.22
C GLU A 57 -17.55 -8.74 8.66
N GLU A 58 -17.69 -9.76 9.48
CA GLU A 58 -17.32 -9.74 10.90
C GLU A 58 -15.82 -9.39 11.12
N LEU A 59 -14.97 -9.76 10.19
CA LEU A 59 -13.55 -9.41 10.25
C LEU A 59 -13.34 -7.90 10.24
N PHE A 60 -13.99 -7.18 9.32
CA PHE A 60 -13.86 -5.72 9.21
C PHE A 60 -14.53 -5.02 10.38
N LYS A 61 -15.71 -5.46 10.81
CA LYS A 61 -16.37 -4.95 12.01
C LYS A 61 -15.47 -5.08 13.24
N LYS A 62 -14.82 -6.24 13.41
CA LYS A 62 -13.89 -6.49 14.50
C LYS A 62 -12.66 -5.59 14.44
N TYR A 63 -12.14 -5.28 13.26
CA TYR A 63 -11.04 -4.33 13.13
C TYR A 63 -11.47 -2.91 13.47
N MET A 64 -12.59 -2.47 12.92
CA MET A 64 -13.13 -1.13 13.18
C MET A 64 -13.47 -0.93 14.67
N SER A 65 -14.02 -1.91 15.35
CA SER A 65 -14.36 -1.81 16.79
C SER A 65 -13.13 -1.72 17.72
N ARG A 66 -11.95 -2.14 17.25
CA ARG A 66 -10.72 -2.16 18.05
C ARG A 66 -9.72 -1.08 17.70
N ALA A 67 -9.91 -0.42 16.58
CA ALA A 67 -9.05 0.66 16.12
C ALA A 67 -9.61 2.00 16.61
N SER A 68 -8.71 2.88 17.05
CA SER A 68 -9.08 4.27 17.35
C SER A 68 -9.43 5.05 16.08
N HIS A 69 -8.78 4.71 14.97
CA HIS A 69 -9.02 5.33 13.66
C HIS A 69 -8.93 4.27 12.57
N THR A 70 -9.84 4.33 11.62
CA THR A 70 -9.84 3.49 10.42
C THR A 70 -10.12 4.33 9.19
N SER A 71 -9.49 3.97 8.08
CA SER A 71 -9.76 4.57 6.77
C SER A 71 -9.84 3.46 5.73
N ALA A 72 -10.81 3.54 4.84
CA ALA A 72 -10.92 2.68 3.68
C ALA A 72 -10.82 3.52 2.41
N ILE A 73 -9.94 3.14 1.50
CA ILE A 73 -9.69 3.84 0.25
C ILE A 73 -10.05 2.88 -0.88
N PHE A 74 -11.06 3.23 -1.67
CA PHE A 74 -11.47 2.48 -2.86
C PHE A 74 -10.71 3.02 -4.06
N MET A 75 -10.12 2.12 -4.84
CA MET A 75 -9.27 2.48 -5.97
C MET A 75 -9.57 1.59 -7.17
N SER A 76 -9.44 2.13 -8.38
CA SER A 76 -9.45 1.37 -9.61
C SER A 76 -8.07 1.41 -10.25
N PRO A 77 -7.45 0.27 -10.60
CA PRO A 77 -6.12 0.26 -11.19
C PRO A 77 -6.18 0.78 -12.64
N VAL A 78 -5.36 1.78 -12.93
CA VAL A 78 -5.18 2.36 -14.28
C VAL A 78 -3.89 1.87 -14.95
N SER A 79 -2.92 1.44 -14.15
CA SER A 79 -1.67 0.85 -14.62
C SER A 79 -1.14 -0.11 -13.57
N SER A 80 -0.60 -1.24 -14.00
CA SER A 80 0.04 -2.20 -13.11
C SER A 80 1.21 -2.86 -13.84
N ARG A 81 2.31 -3.08 -13.10
CA ARG A 81 3.51 -3.76 -13.61
C ARG A 81 4.03 -4.76 -12.58
N GLY A 82 4.52 -5.88 -13.08
CA GLY A 82 5.16 -6.91 -12.26
C GLY A 82 4.18 -7.91 -11.64
N TYR A 83 4.76 -8.80 -10.84
CA TYR A 83 4.03 -9.89 -10.19
C TYR A 83 4.07 -9.73 -8.68
N TRP A 84 3.01 -10.13 -8.01
CA TRP A 84 2.91 -10.17 -6.56
C TRP A 84 2.59 -11.59 -6.09
N SER A 85 3.58 -12.27 -5.52
CA SER A 85 3.47 -13.68 -5.12
C SER A 85 3.02 -14.60 -6.28
N GLY A 86 3.55 -14.36 -7.49
CA GLY A 86 3.22 -15.14 -8.68
C GLY A 86 1.93 -14.75 -9.40
N ALA A 87 1.15 -13.80 -8.85
CA ALA A 87 -0.07 -13.28 -9.45
C ALA A 87 0.09 -11.87 -10.02
N GLN A 88 -0.80 -11.49 -10.94
CA GLN A 88 -1.04 -10.11 -11.36
C GLN A 88 -2.42 -9.69 -10.86
N PRO A 89 -2.52 -9.23 -9.61
CA PRO A 89 -3.82 -9.03 -8.97
C PRO A 89 -4.58 -7.80 -9.47
N PHE A 90 -3.94 -6.94 -10.25
CA PHE A 90 -4.54 -5.69 -10.71
C PHE A 90 -4.79 -5.74 -12.22
N ILE A 91 -6.05 -5.73 -12.61
CA ILE A 91 -6.45 -5.60 -14.00
C ILE A 91 -6.60 -4.11 -14.30
N ALA A 92 -5.63 -3.55 -15.04
CA ALA A 92 -5.63 -2.15 -15.40
C ALA A 92 -6.77 -1.83 -16.37
N LYS A 93 -7.60 -0.85 -16.03
CA LYS A 93 -8.57 -0.25 -16.94
C LYS A 93 -7.84 0.86 -17.72
N LYS A 94 -8.03 0.92 -19.04
CA LYS A 94 -7.48 2.00 -19.88
C LYS A 94 -8.29 3.28 -19.64
N ASP A 95 -8.12 3.85 -18.47
CA ASP A 95 -8.78 5.10 -18.11
C ASP A 95 -7.72 6.09 -17.64
N THR A 96 -7.90 7.37 -17.96
CA THR A 96 -7.00 8.41 -17.48
C THR A 96 -7.58 8.96 -16.18
N PRO A 97 -6.81 8.92 -15.08
CA PRO A 97 -7.28 9.49 -13.83
C PRO A 97 -7.60 10.98 -14.00
N LYS A 98 -8.79 11.39 -13.63
CA LYS A 98 -9.23 12.80 -13.70
C LYS A 98 -8.88 13.58 -12.42
N ASP A 99 -8.75 12.87 -11.32
CA ASP A 99 -8.58 13.41 -9.98
C ASP A 99 -7.32 12.84 -9.31
N PHE A 100 -7.44 12.54 -8.03
CA PHE A 100 -6.34 11.99 -7.23
C PHE A 100 -5.81 10.67 -7.75
N VAL A 101 -4.50 10.52 -7.70
CA VAL A 101 -3.80 9.29 -8.09
C VAL A 101 -3.16 8.64 -6.88
N ALA A 102 -3.50 7.38 -6.65
CA ALA A 102 -2.81 6.55 -5.67
C ALA A 102 -1.71 5.73 -6.34
N VAL A 103 -0.55 5.70 -5.72
CA VAL A 103 0.61 4.91 -6.18
C VAL A 103 0.98 3.90 -5.11
N LEU A 104 1.08 2.65 -5.54
CA LEU A 104 1.51 1.53 -4.72
C LEU A 104 2.80 0.97 -5.33
N THR A 105 3.90 1.13 -4.62
CA THR A 105 5.20 0.61 -5.03
C THR A 105 5.64 -0.49 -4.09
N ARG A 106 5.96 -1.66 -4.63
CA ARG A 106 6.44 -2.80 -3.84
C ARG A 106 7.87 -3.15 -4.22
N ALA A 107 8.70 -3.36 -3.22
CA ALA A 107 10.08 -3.77 -3.38
C ALA A 107 10.40 -4.98 -2.50
N THR A 108 11.19 -5.92 -3.04
CA THR A 108 11.83 -6.97 -2.25
C THR A 108 13.31 -6.65 -2.14
N VAL A 109 13.74 -6.30 -0.94
CA VAL A 109 15.13 -5.90 -0.68
C VAL A 109 16.01 -7.16 -0.55
N ARG A 110 17.13 -7.21 -1.28
CA ARG A 110 18.12 -8.29 -1.15
C ARG A 110 18.80 -8.20 0.21
N TRP A 111 19.12 -9.32 0.84
CA TRP A 111 19.78 -9.36 2.14
C TRP A 111 21.06 -8.50 2.21
N SER A 112 21.89 -8.56 1.17
CA SER A 112 23.13 -7.77 1.07
C SER A 112 22.89 -6.26 0.97
N LYS A 113 21.68 -5.80 0.65
CA LYS A 113 21.32 -4.38 0.47
C LYS A 113 20.44 -3.82 1.58
N LEU A 114 20.07 -4.63 2.59
CA LEU A 114 19.19 -4.19 3.66
C LEU A 114 19.71 -2.98 4.42
N LYS A 115 20.99 -2.99 4.80
CA LYS A 115 21.61 -1.89 5.55
C LYS A 115 21.58 -0.58 4.75
N SER A 116 21.95 -0.62 3.47
CA SER A 116 21.90 0.53 2.57
C SER A 116 20.47 1.03 2.38
N PHE A 117 19.54 0.13 2.12
CA PHE A 117 18.12 0.46 1.95
C PHE A 117 17.56 1.22 3.15
N TRP A 118 17.76 0.70 4.37
CA TRP A 118 17.22 1.33 5.58
C TRP A 118 17.94 2.62 5.96
N LYS A 119 19.17 2.83 5.51
CA LYS A 119 19.87 4.11 5.65
C LYS A 119 19.27 5.19 4.75
N GLU A 120 18.79 4.82 3.55
CA GLU A 120 18.26 5.75 2.55
C GLU A 120 16.76 5.97 2.67
N ALA A 121 16.00 5.02 3.21
CA ALA A 121 14.54 5.07 3.31
C ALA A 121 13.99 6.36 3.97
N PRO A 122 14.56 6.89 5.07
CA PRO A 122 14.10 8.15 5.65
C PRO A 122 14.26 9.35 4.70
N GLY A 123 15.34 9.39 3.93
CA GLY A 123 15.58 10.45 2.95
C GLY A 123 14.57 10.43 1.80
N ILE A 124 14.16 9.24 1.35
CA ILE A 124 13.09 9.07 0.35
C ILE A 124 11.75 9.52 0.93
N SER A 125 11.45 9.09 2.16
CA SER A 125 10.25 9.52 2.86
C SER A 125 10.15 11.03 2.98
N ASN A 126 11.23 11.70 3.39
CA ASN A 126 11.27 13.15 3.50
C ASN A 126 11.03 13.83 2.15
N ARG A 127 11.68 13.38 1.09
CA ARG A 127 11.47 13.95 -0.26
C ARG A 127 10.01 13.83 -0.72
N ILE A 128 9.38 12.68 -0.52
CA ILE A 128 7.95 12.54 -0.81
C ILE A 128 7.11 13.47 0.08
N GLY A 129 7.46 13.59 1.37
CA GLY A 129 6.69 14.38 2.33
C GLY A 129 6.82 15.89 2.19
N THR A 130 7.86 16.37 1.54
CA THR A 130 8.04 17.82 1.27
C THR A 130 7.34 18.28 -0.01
N ASP A 131 6.88 17.36 -0.86
CA ASP A 131 6.14 17.71 -2.06
C ASP A 131 4.69 18.10 -1.70
N LYS A 132 4.33 19.34 -2.00
CA LYS A 132 2.99 19.92 -1.74
C LYS A 132 1.84 19.22 -2.49
N ASN A 133 2.17 18.36 -3.43
CA ASN A 133 1.21 17.60 -4.23
C ASN A 133 0.94 16.20 -3.67
N VAL A 134 1.69 15.79 -2.65
CA VAL A 134 1.43 14.56 -1.90
C VAL A 134 0.42 14.87 -0.80
N MET A 135 -0.69 14.16 -0.83
CA MET A 135 -1.77 14.30 0.15
C MET A 135 -1.65 13.29 1.30
N PHE A 136 -1.11 12.12 0.99
CA PHE A 136 -0.93 11.03 1.96
C PHE A 136 0.24 10.15 1.54
N LYS A 137 0.97 9.62 2.51
CA LYS A 137 1.99 8.59 2.30
C LYS A 137 2.12 7.69 3.52
N ILE A 138 2.44 6.43 3.28
CA ILE A 138 2.77 5.46 4.34
C ILE A 138 3.71 4.38 3.81
N GLY A 139 4.66 3.99 4.66
CA GLY A 139 5.48 2.80 4.46
C GLY A 139 4.84 1.60 5.16
N LEU A 140 4.76 0.48 4.46
CA LEU A 140 4.18 -0.77 4.94
C LEU A 140 5.12 -1.94 4.65
N GLY A 141 5.07 -2.98 5.48
CA GLY A 141 5.85 -4.20 5.31
C GLY A 141 4.97 -5.44 5.25
N GLU A 142 5.07 -6.23 4.17
CA GLU A 142 4.41 -7.54 4.05
C GLU A 142 5.20 -8.62 4.81
N VAL A 143 6.51 -8.63 4.61
CA VAL A 143 7.47 -9.42 5.39
C VAL A 143 8.40 -8.43 6.05
N PRO A 144 8.52 -8.46 7.39
CA PRO A 144 9.32 -7.49 8.13
C PRO A 144 10.70 -7.28 7.50
N ILE A 145 11.11 -6.02 7.42
CA ILE A 145 12.42 -5.56 6.95
C ILE A 145 12.67 -5.76 5.45
N ARG A 146 12.14 -6.82 4.83
CA ARG A 146 12.54 -7.26 3.49
C ARG A 146 11.56 -6.92 2.38
N GLN A 147 10.26 -7.12 2.60
CA GLN A 147 9.24 -6.82 1.59
C GLN A 147 8.52 -5.54 1.97
N GLN A 148 8.90 -4.48 1.31
CA GLN A 148 8.44 -3.13 1.61
C GLN A 148 7.45 -2.66 0.56
N LEU A 149 6.50 -1.90 1.01
CA LEU A 149 5.48 -1.25 0.21
C LEU A 149 5.44 0.22 0.56
N THR A 150 5.41 1.08 -0.43
CA THR A 150 5.09 2.50 -0.27
C THR A 150 3.73 2.75 -0.89
N PHE A 151 2.85 3.33 -0.13
CA PHE A 151 1.57 3.83 -0.62
C PHE A 151 1.55 5.34 -0.51
N SER A 152 1.17 6.04 -1.57
CA SER A 152 1.07 7.50 -1.59
C SER A 152 -0.11 7.95 -2.45
N ILE A 153 -0.72 9.09 -2.07
CA ILE A 153 -1.82 9.72 -2.80
C ILE A 153 -1.36 11.10 -3.27
N TRP A 154 -1.56 11.37 -4.54
CA TRP A 154 -1.14 12.59 -5.23
C TRP A 154 -2.35 13.35 -5.76
N LYS A 155 -2.24 14.67 -5.85
CA LYS A 155 -3.32 15.54 -6.37
C LYS A 155 -3.71 15.21 -7.81
N ASN A 156 -2.76 14.79 -8.64
CA ASN A 156 -3.01 14.34 -10.01
C ASN A 156 -1.82 13.56 -10.57
N LEU A 157 -2.01 12.95 -11.74
CA LEU A 157 -1.03 12.13 -12.44
C LEU A 157 0.23 12.92 -12.83
N SER A 158 0.07 14.13 -13.36
CA SER A 158 1.20 14.95 -13.83
C SER A 158 2.21 15.28 -12.72
N HIS A 159 1.75 15.59 -11.52
CA HIS A 159 2.62 15.84 -10.38
C HIS A 159 3.38 14.57 -9.95
N MET A 160 2.69 13.44 -9.95
CA MET A 160 3.29 12.15 -9.62
C MET A 160 4.38 11.76 -10.63
N GLU A 161 4.09 11.88 -11.93
CA GLU A 161 5.05 11.58 -13.00
C GLU A 161 6.28 12.49 -12.94
N LYS A 162 6.09 13.78 -12.73
CA LYS A 162 7.19 14.75 -12.56
C LYS A 162 8.10 14.36 -11.40
N PHE A 163 7.53 13.99 -10.26
CA PHE A 163 8.29 13.51 -9.11
C PHE A 163 9.05 12.21 -9.42
N ALA A 164 8.40 11.25 -10.07
CA ALA A 164 9.01 9.98 -10.45
C ALA A 164 10.20 10.15 -11.40
N HIS A 165 10.08 11.05 -12.39
CA HIS A 165 11.17 11.38 -13.30
C HIS A 165 12.34 12.09 -12.61
N GLN A 166 12.08 13.01 -11.70
CA GLN A 166 13.13 13.69 -10.94
C GLN A 166 13.90 12.74 -10.01
N THR A 167 13.25 11.70 -9.51
CA THR A 167 13.89 10.70 -8.63
C THR A 167 14.57 9.58 -9.41
N GLY A 168 14.16 9.32 -10.64
CA GLY A 168 14.72 8.27 -11.51
C GLY A 168 15.98 8.67 -12.29
N SER A 169 16.25 9.96 -12.46
CA SER A 169 17.38 10.47 -13.25
C SER A 169 18.76 10.41 -12.56
N HIS A 170 18.87 9.79 -11.38
CA HIS A 170 20.13 9.57 -10.67
C HIS A 170 20.55 8.08 -10.65
N ARG A 171 20.17 7.31 -11.68
CA ARG A 171 20.71 5.98 -11.90
C ARG A 171 21.43 5.94 -13.26
N ASP A 172 22.58 6.55 -13.31
CA ASP A 172 23.69 6.21 -14.18
C ASP A 172 24.86 5.74 -13.32
#